data_68d1a2cc781f79cbdc005d1c211b3ebf
#
_entry.id   68d1a2cc781f79cbdc005d1c211b3ebf
#
_cell.length_a   1.000
_cell.length_b   1.000
_cell.length_c   1.000
_cell.angle_alpha   90.00
_cell.angle_beta   90.00
_cell.angle_gamma   90.00
#
_symmetry.space_group_name_H-M   'P 1'
#
loop_
_entity.id
_entity.type
_entity.pdbx_description
1 polymer ?
#
loop_
_entity_poly.entity_id
_entity_poly.type
_entity_poly.pdbx_seq_one_letter_code
_entity_poly.pdbx_strand_id
1 'polypeptide(L)'
;MGKRAVTYKLKQPEPVPFTKEGYAKLKPRQAELLAKREIVLVSLQRAREMGDLSENGAYTSAKFELGNVDRELRRVEYHLKYGKVVEPSSDGKVGLGSKVTVELDGKEYVYTLVGTQESDPKKGLLSLESPIGLALLGKKMGEKVVVLMPDRQIEYLIKNLD
;
A
#
# COMPACT_ATOMS: atom_id res chain seq x y z
N MET A 1 15.58 23.77 43.17
CA MET A 1 15.00 23.97 41.83
C MET A 1 14.87 22.61 41.16
N GLY A 2 13.67 22.05 41.17
CA GLY A 2 13.38 20.73 40.58
C GLY A 2 13.28 20.82 39.07
N LYS A 3 14.13 20.08 38.34
CA LYS A 3 14.01 19.90 36.88
C LYS A 3 12.76 19.06 36.59
N ARG A 4 11.75 19.69 36.00
CA ARG A 4 10.57 18.95 35.47
C ARG A 4 11.06 18.07 34.32
N ALA A 5 11.00 16.76 34.49
CA ALA A 5 11.22 15.81 33.42
C ALA A 5 10.11 15.99 32.37
N VAL A 6 10.47 16.44 31.18
CA VAL A 6 9.55 16.49 30.04
C VAL A 6 9.39 15.05 29.54
N THR A 7 8.29 14.42 29.92
CA THR A 7 7.94 13.08 29.42
C THR A 7 7.41 13.24 28.00
N TYR A 8 8.24 13.01 27.00
CA TYR A 8 7.77 12.86 25.62
C TYR A 8 6.94 11.58 25.54
N LYS A 9 5.62 11.71 25.55
CA LYS A 9 4.74 10.63 25.12
C LYS A 9 5.01 10.43 23.64
N LEU A 10 5.73 9.37 23.28
CA LEU A 10 5.85 8.94 21.89
C LEU A 10 4.44 8.69 21.37
N LYS A 11 4.01 9.51 20.40
CA LYS A 11 2.72 9.36 19.74
C LYS A 11 2.72 7.96 19.09
N GLN A 12 1.81 7.11 19.50
CA GLN A 12 1.68 5.81 18.85
C GLN A 12 1.34 6.04 17.38
N PRO A 13 1.96 5.30 16.45
CA PRO A 13 1.64 5.43 15.04
C PRO A 13 0.16 5.15 14.80
N GLU A 14 -0.45 5.92 13.92
CA GLU A 14 -1.85 5.71 13.55
C GLU A 14 -2.00 4.34 12.85
N PRO A 15 -3.09 3.62 13.14
CA PRO A 15 -3.33 2.33 12.51
C PRO A 15 -3.46 2.48 10.99
N VAL A 16 -2.77 1.62 10.24
CA VAL A 16 -2.85 1.60 8.78
C VAL A 16 -4.05 0.76 8.37
N PRO A 17 -5.04 1.33 7.66
CA PRO A 17 -6.22 0.58 7.25
C PRO A 17 -5.90 -0.41 6.13
N PHE A 18 -6.41 -1.62 6.26
CA PHE A 18 -6.32 -2.69 5.28
C PHE A 18 -7.68 -3.32 5.02
N THR A 19 -7.87 -3.81 3.79
CA THR A 19 -8.91 -4.79 3.53
C THR A 19 -8.52 -6.13 4.16
N LYS A 20 -9.49 -7.01 4.40
CA LYS A 20 -9.23 -8.36 4.92
C LYS A 20 -8.28 -9.14 4.01
N GLU A 21 -8.49 -9.02 2.70
CA GLU A 21 -7.68 -9.68 1.67
C GLU A 21 -6.25 -9.12 1.60
N GLY A 22 -6.10 -7.80 1.67
CA GLY A 22 -4.80 -7.15 1.65
C GLY A 22 -3.97 -7.49 2.89
N TYR A 23 -4.59 -7.48 4.07
CA TYR A 23 -3.91 -7.87 5.31
C TYR A 23 -3.47 -9.35 5.29
N ALA A 24 -4.32 -10.24 4.76
CA ALA A 24 -3.98 -11.66 4.66
C ALA A 24 -2.75 -11.95 3.79
N LYS A 25 -2.44 -11.08 2.81
CA LYS A 25 -1.26 -11.19 1.94
C LYS A 25 0.06 -10.79 2.62
N LEU A 26 0.01 -10.10 3.76
CA LEU A 26 1.23 -9.60 4.42
C LEU A 26 2.13 -10.74 4.95
N LYS A 27 1.56 -11.77 5.58
CA LYS A 27 2.34 -12.90 6.10
C LYS A 27 3.03 -13.73 5.00
N PRO A 28 2.34 -14.15 3.93
CA PRO A 28 3.01 -14.77 2.79
C PRO A 28 4.12 -13.91 2.20
N ARG A 29 3.88 -12.60 2.05
CA ARG A 29 4.89 -11.67 1.55
C ARG A 29 6.11 -11.58 2.46
N GLN A 30 5.92 -11.57 3.77
CA GLN A 30 7.03 -11.62 4.74
C GLN A 30 7.87 -12.88 4.55
N ALA A 31 7.22 -14.05 4.42
CA ALA A 31 7.93 -15.31 4.20
C ALA A 31 8.74 -15.33 2.90
N GLU A 32 8.18 -14.80 1.80
CA GLU A 32 8.90 -14.66 0.53
C GLU A 32 10.14 -13.76 0.66
N LEU A 33 9.98 -12.62 1.35
CA LEU A 33 11.08 -11.68 1.55
C LEU A 33 12.19 -12.25 2.43
N LEU A 34 11.85 -13.02 3.47
CA LEU A 34 12.81 -13.72 4.30
C LEU A 34 13.59 -14.76 3.50
N ALA A 35 12.91 -15.58 2.69
CA ALA A 35 13.56 -16.54 1.80
C ALA A 35 14.47 -15.84 0.79
N LYS A 36 14.01 -14.76 0.17
CA LYS A 36 14.81 -13.95 -0.74
C LYS A 36 16.04 -13.37 -0.06
N ARG A 37 15.89 -12.88 1.18
CA ARG A 37 16.99 -12.34 1.97
C ARG A 37 18.13 -13.34 2.16
N GLU A 38 17.81 -14.60 2.47
CA GLU A 38 18.80 -15.66 2.63
C GLU A 38 19.59 -15.91 1.33
N ILE A 39 18.90 -15.94 0.19
CA ILE A 39 19.53 -16.11 -1.13
C ILE A 39 20.50 -14.95 -1.42
N VAL A 40 20.08 -13.71 -1.14
CA VAL A 40 20.90 -12.51 -1.37
C VAL A 40 22.10 -12.48 -0.43
N LEU A 41 21.97 -12.92 0.82
CA LEU A 41 23.09 -13.04 1.76
C LEU A 41 24.14 -14.03 1.27
N VAL A 42 23.74 -15.18 0.74
CA VAL A 42 24.68 -16.15 0.13
C VAL A 42 25.40 -15.53 -1.07
N SER A 43 24.68 -14.80 -1.91
CA SER A 43 25.27 -14.10 -3.06
C SER A 43 26.26 -13.02 -2.64
N LEU A 44 25.95 -12.27 -1.59
CA LEU A 44 26.82 -11.24 -1.02
C LEU A 44 28.09 -11.86 -0.44
N GLN A 45 27.98 -12.98 0.27
CA GLN A 45 29.13 -13.69 0.82
C GLN A 45 30.05 -14.21 -0.29
N ARG A 46 29.50 -14.86 -1.32
CA ARG A 46 30.29 -15.32 -2.48
C ARG A 46 31.01 -14.18 -3.19
N ALA A 47 30.34 -13.04 -3.37
CA ALA A 47 30.96 -11.88 -3.98
C ALA A 47 32.11 -11.32 -3.14
N ARG A 48 32.03 -11.37 -1.79
CA ARG A 48 33.13 -10.98 -0.89
C ARG A 48 34.35 -11.88 -1.04
N GLU A 49 34.15 -13.16 -1.23
CA GLU A 49 35.22 -14.16 -1.40
C GLU A 49 35.97 -14.01 -2.73
N MET A 50 35.40 -13.31 -3.73
CA MET A 50 36.01 -13.09 -5.04
C MET A 50 37.12 -12.02 -5.06
N GLY A 51 37.42 -11.36 -3.94
CA GLY A 51 38.55 -10.42 -3.81
C GLY A 51 38.13 -8.95 -3.83
N ASP A 52 38.89 -8.08 -4.50
CA ASP A 52 38.77 -6.63 -4.42
C ASP A 52 37.32 -6.11 -4.49
N LEU A 53 36.86 -5.55 -3.38
CA LEU A 53 35.49 -5.08 -3.22
C LEU A 53 35.24 -3.73 -3.90
N SER A 54 36.28 -2.97 -4.20
CA SER A 54 36.16 -1.62 -4.77
C SER A 54 35.69 -1.65 -6.23
N GLU A 55 36.06 -2.68 -6.99
CA GLU A 55 35.67 -2.86 -8.38
C GLU A 55 34.69 -4.05 -8.58
N ASN A 56 34.26 -4.69 -7.49
CA ASN A 56 33.38 -5.86 -7.54
C ASN A 56 31.91 -5.48 -7.75
N GLY A 57 31.48 -5.44 -9.01
CA GLY A 57 30.10 -5.15 -9.38
C GLY A 57 29.09 -6.13 -8.79
N ALA A 58 29.45 -7.41 -8.61
CA ALA A 58 28.60 -8.43 -8.00
C ALA A 58 28.34 -8.12 -6.51
N TYR A 59 29.38 -7.68 -5.77
CA TYR A 59 29.26 -7.27 -4.39
C TYR A 59 28.33 -6.03 -4.25
N THR A 60 28.55 -5.02 -5.08
CA THR A 60 27.74 -3.79 -5.06
C THR A 60 26.28 -4.09 -5.39
N SER A 61 26.02 -4.93 -6.39
CA SER A 61 24.66 -5.36 -6.76
C SER A 61 23.97 -6.13 -5.64
N ALA A 62 24.62 -7.12 -5.04
CA ALA A 62 24.09 -7.92 -3.95
C ALA A 62 23.80 -7.05 -2.70
N LYS A 63 24.68 -6.10 -2.39
CA LYS A 63 24.49 -5.13 -1.28
C LYS A 63 23.27 -4.24 -1.52
N PHE A 64 23.09 -3.75 -2.75
CA PHE A 64 21.93 -2.96 -3.13
C PHE A 64 20.63 -3.77 -3.03
N GLU A 65 20.65 -5.00 -3.55
CA GLU A 65 19.50 -5.91 -3.47
C GLU A 65 19.13 -6.23 -2.01
N LEU A 66 20.11 -6.54 -1.16
CA LEU A 66 19.87 -6.75 0.28
C LEU A 66 19.20 -5.54 0.93
N GLY A 67 19.70 -4.34 0.63
CA GLY A 67 19.10 -3.10 1.13
C GLY A 67 17.65 -2.89 0.69
N ASN A 68 17.30 -3.33 -0.52
CA ASN A 68 15.92 -3.27 -1.01
C ASN A 68 15.02 -4.28 -0.28
N VAL A 69 15.48 -5.53 -0.14
CA VAL A 69 14.75 -6.59 0.57
C VAL A 69 14.53 -6.19 2.03
N ASP A 70 15.56 -5.69 2.72
CA ASP A 70 15.45 -5.26 4.12
C ASP A 70 14.49 -4.07 4.30
N ARG A 71 14.40 -3.16 3.33
CA ARG A 71 13.41 -2.05 3.36
C ARG A 71 11.99 -2.57 3.20
N GLU A 72 11.76 -3.46 2.24
CA GLU A 72 10.44 -4.07 2.06
C GLU A 72 10.03 -4.90 3.28
N LEU A 73 10.95 -5.67 3.85
CA LEU A 73 10.70 -6.48 5.04
C LEU A 73 10.27 -5.60 6.21
N ARG A 74 11.01 -4.53 6.51
CA ARG A 74 10.61 -3.55 7.55
C ARG A 74 9.24 -2.94 7.31
N ARG A 75 8.88 -2.67 6.04
CA ARG A 75 7.55 -2.14 5.69
C ARG A 75 6.47 -3.18 5.99
N VAL A 76 6.66 -4.43 5.58
CA VAL A 76 5.70 -5.51 5.83
C VAL A 76 5.54 -5.77 7.33
N GLU A 77 6.63 -5.79 8.09
CA GLU A 77 6.61 -5.93 9.55
C GLU A 77 5.87 -4.78 10.24
N TYR A 78 6.08 -3.55 9.77
CA TYR A 78 5.34 -2.39 10.24
C TYR A 78 3.84 -2.54 10.00
N HIS A 79 3.43 -3.01 8.80
CA HIS A 79 2.03 -3.24 8.47
C HIS A 79 1.42 -4.41 9.25
N LEU A 80 2.18 -5.48 9.51
CA LEU A 80 1.72 -6.57 10.38
C LEU A 80 1.51 -6.10 11.82
N LYS A 81 2.34 -5.16 12.29
CA LYS A 81 2.26 -4.64 13.66
C LYS A 81 1.17 -3.59 13.85
N TYR A 82 0.99 -2.70 12.89
CA TYR A 82 0.11 -1.53 13.00
C TYR A 82 -1.07 -1.56 12.03
N GLY A 83 -1.14 -2.55 11.15
CA GLY A 83 -2.24 -2.76 10.24
C GLY A 83 -3.52 -3.13 10.98
N LYS A 84 -4.63 -2.53 10.58
CA LYS A 84 -5.96 -2.83 11.10
C LYS A 84 -6.89 -3.18 9.94
N VAL A 85 -7.48 -4.36 10.01
CA VAL A 85 -8.53 -4.75 9.06
C VAL A 85 -9.77 -3.90 9.31
N VAL A 86 -10.26 -3.27 8.26
CA VAL A 86 -11.50 -2.49 8.26
C VAL A 86 -12.48 -3.21 7.36
N GLU A 87 -13.67 -3.49 7.87
CA GLU A 87 -14.74 -4.07 7.08
C GLU A 87 -15.43 -2.99 6.24
N PRO A 88 -15.93 -3.32 5.03
CA PRO A 88 -16.72 -2.39 4.22
C PRO A 88 -17.91 -1.85 5.01
N SER A 89 -18.20 -0.58 4.81
CA SER A 89 -19.37 0.06 5.43
C SER A 89 -20.65 -0.50 4.81
N SER A 90 -21.61 -0.90 5.64
CA SER A 90 -22.92 -1.39 5.20
C SER A 90 -23.98 -0.28 5.06
N ASP A 91 -23.56 0.99 5.12
CA ASP A 91 -24.46 2.16 5.09
C ASP A 91 -24.87 2.60 3.66
N GLY A 92 -24.50 1.82 2.63
CA GLY A 92 -24.76 2.13 1.23
C GLY A 92 -23.91 3.28 0.67
N LYS A 93 -22.78 3.57 1.33
CA LYS A 93 -21.80 4.55 0.87
C LYS A 93 -20.49 3.89 0.51
N VAL A 94 -19.81 4.48 -0.45
CA VAL A 94 -18.47 4.05 -0.85
C VAL A 94 -17.48 4.23 0.30
N GLY A 95 -16.80 3.16 0.66
CA GLY A 95 -15.79 3.13 1.72
C GLY A 95 -14.64 2.19 1.40
N LEU A 96 -13.77 1.95 2.39
CA LEU A 96 -12.70 0.95 2.23
C LEU A 96 -13.30 -0.43 2.00
N GLY A 97 -12.80 -1.15 1.01
CA GLY A 97 -13.28 -2.48 0.61
C GLY A 97 -14.47 -2.47 -0.33
N SER A 98 -15.14 -1.32 -0.55
CA SER A 98 -16.26 -1.22 -1.48
C SER A 98 -15.82 -1.45 -2.92
N LYS A 99 -16.61 -2.25 -3.64
CA LYS A 99 -16.48 -2.45 -5.09
C LYS A 99 -17.49 -1.55 -5.80
N VAL A 100 -16.99 -0.61 -6.57
CA VAL A 100 -17.78 0.43 -7.23
C VAL A 100 -17.69 0.29 -8.73
N THR A 101 -18.83 0.21 -9.41
CA THR A 101 -18.90 0.32 -10.87
C THR A 101 -19.24 1.76 -11.23
N VAL A 102 -18.36 2.39 -12.00
CA VAL A 102 -18.55 3.77 -12.48
C VAL A 102 -18.62 3.80 -13.99
N GLU A 103 -19.41 4.73 -14.53
CA GLU A 103 -19.50 4.99 -15.96
C GLU A 103 -18.77 6.29 -16.30
N LEU A 104 -17.97 6.24 -17.36
CA LEU A 104 -17.29 7.38 -17.97
C LEU A 104 -17.45 7.27 -19.49
N ASP A 105 -18.04 8.28 -20.12
CA ASP A 105 -18.22 8.36 -21.58
C ASP A 105 -18.89 7.09 -22.18
N GLY A 106 -19.89 6.53 -21.47
CA GLY A 106 -20.63 5.33 -21.88
C GLY A 106 -19.86 4.02 -21.68
N LYS A 107 -18.70 4.05 -21.03
CA LYS A 107 -17.91 2.85 -20.66
C LYS A 107 -17.94 2.64 -19.17
N GLU A 108 -18.08 1.38 -18.77
CA GLU A 108 -18.06 1.00 -17.36
C GLU A 108 -16.66 0.59 -16.92
N TYR A 109 -16.30 1.03 -15.71
CA TYR A 109 -15.06 0.67 -15.03
C TYR A 109 -15.40 0.17 -13.63
N VAL A 110 -14.73 -0.89 -13.20
CA VAL A 110 -14.92 -1.46 -11.87
C VAL A 110 -13.69 -1.18 -11.03
N TYR A 111 -13.90 -0.53 -9.89
CA TYR A 111 -12.86 -0.21 -8.95
C TYR A 111 -13.18 -0.79 -7.57
N THR A 112 -12.16 -1.27 -6.88
CA THR A 112 -12.25 -1.62 -5.46
C THR A 112 -11.44 -0.61 -4.68
N LEU A 113 -12.05 0.04 -3.69
CA LEU A 113 -11.35 0.99 -2.84
C LEU A 113 -10.56 0.25 -1.75
N VAL A 114 -9.28 0.50 -1.71
CA VAL A 114 -8.33 -0.21 -0.85
C VAL A 114 -7.45 0.79 -0.07
N GLY A 115 -6.75 0.29 0.93
CA GLY A 115 -5.71 1.07 1.60
C GLY A 115 -4.58 1.45 0.64
N THR A 116 -3.86 2.53 0.94
CA THR A 116 -2.78 3.05 0.08
C THR A 116 -1.71 1.99 -0.25
N GLN A 117 -1.49 1.06 0.66
CA GLN A 117 -0.49 -0.01 0.51
C GLN A 117 -0.95 -1.18 -0.38
N GLU A 118 -2.24 -1.26 -0.67
CA GLU A 118 -2.87 -2.31 -1.48
C GLU A 118 -3.16 -1.83 -2.92
N SER A 119 -2.88 -0.56 -3.21
CA SER A 119 -3.24 0.07 -4.50
C SER A 119 -2.51 -0.60 -5.67
N ASP A 120 -3.30 -1.04 -6.65
CA ASP A 120 -2.85 -1.55 -7.94
C ASP A 120 -3.85 -1.11 -9.03
N PRO A 121 -3.66 0.07 -9.64
CA PRO A 121 -4.60 0.60 -10.63
C PRO A 121 -4.81 -0.32 -11.84
N LYS A 122 -3.82 -1.14 -12.19
CA LYS A 122 -3.93 -2.11 -13.30
C LYS A 122 -4.95 -3.21 -13.00
N LYS A 123 -5.17 -3.50 -11.72
CA LYS A 123 -6.17 -4.47 -11.25
C LYS A 123 -7.46 -3.81 -10.77
N GLY A 124 -7.62 -2.50 -10.97
CA GLY A 124 -8.76 -1.75 -10.49
C GLY A 124 -8.76 -1.51 -8.96
N LEU A 125 -7.63 -1.75 -8.28
CA LEU A 125 -7.48 -1.46 -6.85
C LEU A 125 -7.04 -0.02 -6.66
N LEU A 126 -7.96 0.84 -6.24
CA LEU A 126 -7.71 2.27 -6.06
C LEU A 126 -7.52 2.62 -4.58
N SER A 127 -6.44 3.35 -4.29
CA SER A 127 -6.24 3.93 -2.96
C SER A 127 -7.35 4.91 -2.62
N LEU A 128 -7.81 4.88 -1.36
CA LEU A 128 -8.70 5.91 -0.81
C LEU A 128 -8.10 7.32 -0.91
N GLU A 129 -6.77 7.44 -0.89
CA GLU A 129 -6.05 8.73 -0.99
C GLU A 129 -5.80 9.16 -2.45
N SER A 130 -6.12 8.32 -3.43
CA SER A 130 -6.03 8.71 -4.84
C SER A 130 -7.09 9.74 -5.20
N PRO A 131 -6.88 10.60 -6.24
CA PRO A 131 -7.88 11.59 -6.66
C PRO A 131 -9.26 10.98 -6.94
N ILE A 132 -9.31 9.82 -7.58
CA ILE A 132 -10.57 9.10 -7.86
C ILE A 132 -11.13 8.52 -6.56
N GLY A 133 -10.29 7.90 -5.71
CA GLY A 133 -10.71 7.34 -4.43
C GLY A 133 -11.31 8.38 -3.49
N LEU A 134 -10.65 9.54 -3.36
CA LEU A 134 -11.15 10.67 -2.56
C LEU A 134 -12.49 11.19 -3.07
N ALA A 135 -12.64 11.29 -4.38
CA ALA A 135 -13.88 11.78 -4.99
C ALA A 135 -15.05 10.80 -4.84
N LEU A 136 -14.78 9.49 -4.83
CA LEU A 136 -15.78 8.43 -4.65
C LEU A 136 -16.15 8.21 -3.17
N LEU A 137 -15.24 8.48 -2.24
CA LEU A 137 -15.42 8.20 -0.81
C LEU A 137 -16.69 8.88 -0.26
N GLY A 138 -17.51 8.09 0.43
CA GLY A 138 -18.76 8.56 1.05
C GLY A 138 -19.92 8.78 0.08
N LYS A 139 -19.72 8.57 -1.22
CA LYS A 139 -20.75 8.69 -2.27
C LYS A 139 -21.66 7.47 -2.31
N LYS A 140 -22.82 7.64 -2.95
CA LYS A 140 -23.83 6.58 -3.10
C LYS A 140 -24.03 6.23 -4.56
N MET A 141 -24.65 5.08 -4.79
CA MET A 141 -25.13 4.68 -6.12
C MET A 141 -26.04 5.78 -6.72
N GLY A 142 -25.85 6.08 -8.00
CA GLY A 142 -26.57 7.11 -8.75
C GLY A 142 -25.98 8.52 -8.64
N GLU A 143 -25.00 8.75 -7.77
CA GLU A 143 -24.33 10.06 -7.69
C GLU A 143 -23.30 10.25 -8.81
N LYS A 144 -23.21 11.49 -9.29
CA LYS A 144 -22.15 11.95 -10.18
C LYS A 144 -20.97 12.49 -9.35
N VAL A 145 -19.78 12.16 -9.78
CA VAL A 145 -18.53 12.50 -9.08
C VAL A 145 -17.58 13.15 -10.05
N VAL A 146 -17.11 14.34 -9.72
CA VAL A 146 -16.12 15.06 -10.51
C VAL A 146 -14.74 14.86 -9.90
N VAL A 147 -13.83 14.32 -10.70
CA VAL A 147 -12.42 14.16 -10.36
C VAL A 147 -11.61 15.24 -11.03
N LEU A 148 -10.90 16.02 -10.23
CA LEU A 148 -10.00 17.07 -10.70
C LEU A 148 -8.62 16.46 -11.00
N MET A 149 -8.23 16.48 -12.25
CA MET A 149 -6.88 16.16 -12.71
C MET A 149 -6.13 17.46 -13.04
N PRO A 150 -4.79 17.48 -13.08
CA PRO A 150 -4.02 18.71 -13.35
C PRO A 150 -4.39 19.41 -14.66
N ASP A 151 -4.80 18.65 -15.67
CA ASP A 151 -5.06 19.10 -17.04
C ASP A 151 -6.53 19.01 -17.47
N ARG A 152 -7.40 18.32 -16.68
CA ARG A 152 -8.81 18.10 -17.03
C ARG A 152 -9.67 17.74 -15.83
N GLN A 153 -10.97 17.88 -16.01
CA GLN A 153 -12.00 17.34 -15.12
C GLN A 153 -12.62 16.10 -15.76
N ILE A 154 -12.86 15.07 -14.95
CA ILE A 154 -13.49 13.82 -15.37
C ILE A 154 -14.73 13.61 -14.51
N GLU A 155 -15.90 13.42 -15.15
CA GLU A 155 -17.15 13.14 -14.45
C GLU A 155 -17.46 11.64 -14.53
N TYR A 156 -17.60 10.99 -13.38
CA TYR A 156 -18.03 9.61 -13.27
C TYR A 156 -19.45 9.52 -12.72
N LEU A 157 -20.25 8.61 -13.22
CA LEU A 157 -21.53 8.23 -12.65
C LEU A 157 -21.40 6.89 -11.91
N ILE A 158 -21.78 6.84 -10.64
CA ILE A 158 -21.76 5.58 -9.86
C ILE A 158 -22.97 4.75 -10.26
N LYS A 159 -22.73 3.61 -10.91
CA LYS A 159 -23.79 2.71 -11.44
C LYS A 159 -24.15 1.62 -10.44
N ASN A 160 -23.17 1.06 -9.75
CA ASN A 160 -23.36 0.02 -8.74
C ASN A 160 -22.36 0.14 -7.59
N LEU A 161 -22.76 -0.35 -6.43
CA LEU A 161 -21.96 -0.38 -5.20
C LEU A 161 -22.21 -1.73 -4.49
N ASP A 162 -21.15 -2.52 -4.32
CA ASP A 162 -21.10 -3.79 -3.60
C ASP A 162 -20.17 -3.72 -2.38
#